data_cd1a3a6b674ac7b83331625ad0a9faee
#
_entry.id   cd1a3a6b674ac7b83331625ad0a9faee
#
_cell.length_a   1.000
_cell.length_b   1.000
_cell.length_c   1.000
_cell.angle_alpha   90.00
_cell.angle_beta   90.00
_cell.angle_gamma   90.00
#
_symmetry.space_group_name_H-M   'P 1'
#
loop_
_entity.id
_entity.type
_entity.pdbx_description
1 polymer ?
#
loop_
_entity_poly.entity_id
_entity_poly.type
_entity_poly.pdbx_seq_one_letter_code
_entity_poly.pdbx_strand_id
1 'polypeptide(L)'
;MAKRIAIVEDDPDQRANYADAISKKGYSVSAYGSRVEALSGFDAELPDLVILDIILGEEIDAGFQLCRELLAREPNLPVIFLTERIDEIDKISGLRLGAWDYLPKPITLDYLAERISSLLRINEARDKTGVQ
;
A
#
# COMPACT_ATOMS: atom_id res chain seq x y z
N MET A 1 6.43 -18.68 -5.16
CA MET A 1 6.94 -17.78 -4.10
C MET A 1 5.83 -16.89 -3.59
N ALA A 2 5.86 -16.60 -2.31
CA ALA A 2 4.86 -15.71 -1.72
C ALA A 2 5.01 -14.29 -2.26
N LYS A 3 3.89 -13.63 -2.54
CA LYS A 3 3.89 -12.23 -2.89
C LYS A 3 4.27 -11.38 -1.68
N ARG A 4 4.93 -10.28 -1.93
CA ARG A 4 5.41 -9.37 -0.89
C ARG A 4 4.51 -8.17 -0.77
N ILE A 5 4.01 -7.95 0.43
CA ILE A 5 3.15 -6.81 0.74
C ILE A 5 3.89 -5.90 1.71
N ALA A 6 3.97 -4.64 1.38
CA ALA A 6 4.52 -3.64 2.29
C ALA A 6 3.39 -2.85 2.93
N ILE A 7 3.53 -2.57 4.21
CA ILE A 7 2.57 -1.75 4.96
C ILE A 7 3.31 -0.58 5.55
N VAL A 8 2.81 0.62 5.31
CA VAL A 8 3.37 1.84 5.91
C VAL A 8 2.28 2.49 6.77
N GLU A 9 2.43 2.36 8.06
CA GLU A 9 1.48 2.80 9.07
C GLU A 9 2.24 3.23 10.32
N ASP A 10 2.01 4.45 10.80
CA ASP A 10 2.75 4.97 11.95
C ASP A 10 2.24 4.43 13.30
N ASP A 11 0.97 4.07 13.41
CA ASP A 11 0.43 3.47 14.63
C ASP A 11 0.93 2.04 14.77
N PRO A 12 1.74 1.72 15.80
CA PRO A 12 2.33 0.39 15.91
C PRO A 12 1.31 -0.73 16.13
N ASP A 13 0.20 -0.45 16.78
CA ASP A 13 -0.85 -1.47 17.01
C ASP A 13 -1.59 -1.79 15.73
N GLN A 14 -1.97 -0.76 14.96
CA GLN A 14 -2.60 -0.97 13.66
C GLN A 14 -1.65 -1.67 12.69
N ARG A 15 -0.40 -1.22 12.65
CA ARG A 15 0.64 -1.82 11.79
C ARG A 15 0.80 -3.31 12.07
N ALA A 16 0.94 -3.68 13.33
CA ALA A 16 1.09 -5.07 13.73
C ALA A 16 -0.16 -5.90 13.39
N ASN A 17 -1.33 -5.33 13.60
CA ASN A 17 -2.59 -6.00 13.34
C ASN A 17 -2.79 -6.30 11.85
N TYR A 18 -2.54 -5.33 10.99
CA TYR A 18 -2.60 -5.54 9.55
C TYR A 18 -1.54 -6.54 9.07
N ALA A 19 -0.31 -6.39 9.57
CA ALA A 19 0.78 -7.28 9.18
C ALA A 19 0.48 -8.73 9.54
N ASP A 20 -0.03 -8.97 10.74
CA ASP A 20 -0.38 -10.31 11.20
C ASP A 20 -1.49 -10.93 10.33
N ALA A 21 -2.55 -10.18 10.09
CA ALA A 21 -3.68 -10.66 9.30
C ALA A 21 -3.29 -11.00 7.86
N ILE A 22 -2.49 -10.13 7.24
CA ILE A 22 -2.05 -10.34 5.86
C ILE A 22 -1.07 -11.49 5.77
N SER A 23 -0.17 -11.59 6.73
CA SER A 23 0.80 -12.70 6.82
C SER A 23 0.09 -14.05 6.91
N LYS A 24 -1.00 -14.14 7.66
CA LYS A 24 -1.79 -15.36 7.80
C LYS A 24 -2.46 -15.81 6.51
N LYS A 25 -2.60 -14.92 5.53
CA LYS A 25 -3.14 -15.26 4.21
C LYS A 25 -2.07 -15.80 3.27
N GLY A 26 -0.83 -15.95 3.73
CA GLY A 26 0.25 -16.52 2.95
C GLY A 26 1.18 -15.52 2.28
N TYR A 27 1.01 -14.23 2.54
CA TYR A 27 1.89 -13.20 1.99
C TYR A 27 3.13 -13.01 2.86
N SER A 28 4.22 -12.56 2.24
CA SER A 28 5.39 -12.09 2.96
C SER A 28 5.20 -10.60 3.24
N VAL A 29 5.27 -10.19 4.49
CA VAL A 29 4.92 -8.82 4.87
C VAL A 29 6.14 -8.07 5.41
N SER A 30 6.34 -6.85 4.92
CA SER A 30 7.28 -5.89 5.48
C SER A 30 6.50 -4.70 6.00
N ALA A 31 6.76 -4.28 7.22
CA ALA A 31 6.00 -3.21 7.85
C ALA A 31 6.91 -2.07 8.28
N TYR A 32 6.48 -0.85 8.00
CA TYR A 32 7.28 0.36 8.25
C TYR A 32 6.42 1.39 8.97
N GLY A 33 7.04 2.14 9.88
CA GLY A 33 6.36 3.16 10.68
C GLY A 33 6.46 4.57 10.13
N SER A 34 7.28 4.78 9.09
CA SER A 34 7.50 6.11 8.53
C SER A 34 7.86 6.05 7.05
N ARG A 35 7.78 7.20 6.41
CA ARG A 35 8.19 7.34 5.01
C ARG A 35 9.68 7.00 4.84
N VAL A 36 10.52 7.48 5.73
CA VAL A 36 11.98 7.26 5.65
C VAL A 36 12.32 5.78 5.78
N GLU A 37 11.71 5.09 6.75
CA GLU A 37 11.91 3.65 6.92
C GLU A 37 11.48 2.87 5.70
N ALA A 38 10.32 3.23 5.13
CA ALA A 38 9.79 2.58 3.94
C ALA A 38 10.73 2.74 2.75
N LEU A 39 11.20 3.95 2.49
CA LEU A 39 12.12 4.21 1.37
C LEU A 39 13.41 3.42 1.51
N SER A 40 13.95 3.34 2.72
CA SER A 40 15.15 2.54 2.99
C SER A 40 14.91 1.05 2.70
N GLY A 41 13.76 0.52 3.13
CA GLY A 41 13.39 -0.86 2.85
C GLY A 41 13.21 -1.14 1.37
N PHE A 42 12.60 -0.21 0.65
CA PHE A 42 12.34 -0.35 -0.79
C PHE A 42 13.62 -0.23 -1.64
N ASP A 43 14.65 0.43 -1.14
CA ASP A 43 15.96 0.43 -1.80
C ASP A 43 16.55 -0.97 -1.82
N ALA A 44 16.33 -1.75 -0.77
CA ALA A 44 16.79 -3.13 -0.70
C ALA A 44 15.93 -4.06 -1.53
N GLU A 45 14.60 -3.90 -1.46
CA GLU A 45 13.66 -4.80 -2.12
C GLU A 45 12.29 -4.14 -2.30
N LEU A 46 11.83 -4.08 -3.55
CA LEU A 46 10.50 -3.56 -3.85
C LEU A 46 9.42 -4.61 -3.55
N PRO A 47 8.31 -4.21 -2.96
CA PRO A 47 7.18 -5.12 -2.76
C PRO A 47 6.37 -5.32 -4.04
N ASP A 48 5.47 -6.29 -4.00
CA ASP A 48 4.51 -6.52 -5.09
C ASP A 48 3.28 -5.64 -4.97
N LEU A 49 3.00 -5.14 -3.77
CA LEU A 49 1.89 -4.24 -3.49
C LEU A 49 2.19 -3.47 -2.19
N VAL A 50 1.76 -2.23 -2.13
CA VAL A 50 1.98 -1.36 -0.96
C VAL A 50 0.66 -0.85 -0.42
N ILE A 51 0.52 -0.89 0.91
CA ILE A 51 -0.59 -0.27 1.62
C ILE A 51 -0.03 0.92 2.38
N LEU A 52 -0.56 2.11 2.12
CA LEU A 52 -0.08 3.36 2.71
C LEU A 52 -1.18 4.09 3.45
N ASP A 53 -0.86 4.66 4.61
CA ASP A 53 -1.67 5.74 5.16
C ASP A 53 -1.16 7.07 4.60
N ILE A 54 -2.01 8.08 4.52
CA ILE A 54 -1.65 9.40 4.04
C ILE A 54 -0.86 10.16 5.12
N ILE A 55 -1.34 10.07 6.36
CA ILE A 55 -0.71 10.73 7.51
C ILE A 55 0.25 9.76 8.17
N LEU A 56 1.54 10.12 8.23
CA LEU A 56 2.56 9.29 8.86
C LEU A 56 3.29 10.13 9.92
N GLY A 57 2.90 9.93 11.17
CA GLY A 57 3.44 10.70 12.29
C GLY A 57 3.04 12.17 12.16
N GLU A 58 4.02 13.07 12.17
CA GLU A 58 3.80 14.50 12.05
C GLU A 58 3.71 14.97 10.59
N GLU A 59 4.03 14.12 9.65
CA GLU A 59 3.99 14.44 8.22
C GLU A 59 2.60 14.20 7.65
N ILE A 60 1.82 15.25 7.49
CA ILE A 60 0.41 15.19 7.13
C ILE A 60 0.15 14.56 5.77
N ASP A 61 1.00 14.83 4.79
CA ASP A 61 0.84 14.32 3.42
C ASP A 61 1.93 13.33 3.02
N ALA A 62 2.58 12.71 4.00
CA ALA A 62 3.70 11.81 3.76
C ALA A 62 3.33 10.64 2.85
N GLY A 63 2.11 10.11 2.98
CA GLY A 63 1.65 9.02 2.14
C GLY A 63 1.54 9.40 0.67
N PHE A 64 1.07 10.60 0.37
CA PHE A 64 1.02 11.09 -1.01
C PHE A 64 2.43 11.24 -1.59
N GLN A 65 3.33 11.80 -0.81
CA GLN A 65 4.71 11.98 -1.24
C GLN A 65 5.39 10.64 -1.48
N LEU A 66 5.20 9.69 -0.57
CA LEU A 66 5.75 8.35 -0.71
C LEU A 66 5.20 7.64 -1.95
N CYS A 67 3.90 7.78 -2.22
CA CYS A 67 3.28 7.23 -3.41
C CYS A 67 3.95 7.76 -4.69
N ARG A 68 4.17 9.08 -4.76
CA ARG A 68 4.88 9.68 -5.91
C ARG A 68 6.28 9.08 -6.08
N GLU A 69 7.01 8.95 -4.98
CA GLU A 69 8.38 8.43 -5.02
C GLU A 69 8.41 6.96 -5.46
N LEU A 70 7.47 6.16 -4.97
CA LEU A 70 7.38 4.75 -5.35
C LEU A 70 6.99 4.57 -6.81
N LEU A 71 6.01 5.31 -7.28
CA LEU A 71 5.56 5.20 -8.67
C LEU A 71 6.56 5.79 -9.66
N ALA A 72 7.46 6.67 -9.22
CA ALA A 72 8.57 7.11 -10.03
C ALA A 72 9.58 5.98 -10.26
N ARG A 73 9.73 5.08 -9.28
CA ARG A 73 10.64 3.92 -9.38
C ARG A 73 9.98 2.76 -10.11
N GLU A 74 8.71 2.51 -9.83
CA GLU A 74 7.95 1.40 -10.40
C GLU A 74 6.54 1.87 -10.76
N PRO A 75 6.32 2.33 -11.99
CA PRO A 75 5.04 2.92 -12.40
C PRO A 75 3.85 1.98 -12.30
N ASN A 76 4.08 0.68 -12.34
CA ASN A 76 3.00 -0.31 -12.31
C ASN A 76 2.77 -0.94 -10.94
N LEU A 77 3.41 -0.40 -9.91
CA LEU A 77 3.26 -0.92 -8.55
C LEU A 77 1.86 -0.65 -8.02
N PRO A 78 1.09 -1.70 -7.64
CA PRO A 78 -0.20 -1.48 -7.00
C PRO A 78 -0.03 -0.79 -5.65
N VAL A 79 -0.70 0.35 -5.48
CA VAL A 79 -0.71 1.13 -4.24
C VAL A 79 -2.14 1.25 -3.76
N ILE A 80 -2.37 0.87 -2.50
CA ILE A 80 -3.66 1.05 -1.82
C ILE A 80 -3.45 2.11 -0.73
N PHE A 81 -4.24 3.18 -0.76
CA PHE A 81 -4.33 4.07 0.39
C PHE A 81 -5.35 3.49 1.37
N LEU A 82 -4.97 3.39 2.62
CA LEU A 82 -5.83 2.96 3.72
C LEU A 82 -5.72 4.03 4.81
N THR A 83 -6.79 4.83 4.98
CA THR A 83 -6.67 6.06 5.73
C THR A 83 -8.01 6.50 6.34
N GLU A 84 -7.92 7.33 7.39
CA GLU A 84 -9.08 8.00 7.97
C GLU A 84 -9.46 9.25 7.18
N ARG A 85 -8.60 9.74 6.28
CA ARG A 85 -8.91 10.89 5.44
C ARG A 85 -9.83 10.44 4.30
N ILE A 86 -11.11 10.75 4.44
CA ILE A 86 -12.16 10.28 3.53
C ILE A 86 -12.78 11.38 2.68
N ASP A 87 -12.20 12.58 2.68
CA ASP A 87 -12.66 13.67 1.84
C ASP A 87 -12.53 13.31 0.37
N GLU A 88 -13.50 13.71 -0.42
CA GLU A 88 -13.51 13.44 -1.85
C GLU A 88 -12.26 14.00 -2.54
N ILE A 89 -11.81 15.18 -2.13
CA ILE A 89 -10.60 15.80 -2.68
C ILE A 89 -9.37 14.90 -2.45
N ASP A 90 -9.24 14.33 -1.27
CA ASP A 90 -8.13 13.43 -0.95
C ASP A 90 -8.19 12.15 -1.78
N LYS A 91 -9.39 11.58 -1.95
CA LYS A 91 -9.58 10.38 -2.78
C LYS A 91 -9.20 10.65 -4.23
N ILE A 92 -9.63 11.78 -4.76
CA ILE A 92 -9.28 12.18 -6.13
C ILE A 92 -7.77 12.36 -6.26
N SER A 93 -7.15 13.03 -5.30
CA SER A 93 -5.70 13.25 -5.30
C SER A 93 -4.92 11.93 -5.30
N GLY A 94 -5.32 10.98 -4.44
CA GLY A 94 -4.68 9.68 -4.38
C GLY A 94 -4.81 8.89 -5.68
N LEU A 95 -6.00 8.86 -6.25
CA LEU A 95 -6.23 8.15 -7.51
C LEU A 95 -5.49 8.80 -8.68
N ARG A 96 -5.42 10.13 -8.71
CA ARG A 96 -4.66 10.86 -9.74
C ARG A 96 -3.16 10.63 -9.67
N LEU A 97 -2.64 10.36 -8.47
CA LEU A 97 -1.23 9.98 -8.32
C LEU A 97 -0.93 8.62 -8.92
N GLY A 98 -1.95 7.80 -9.12
CA GLY A 98 -1.80 6.46 -9.68
C GLY A 98 -2.10 5.34 -8.70
N ALA A 99 -2.68 5.64 -7.54
CA ALA A 99 -3.10 4.61 -6.62
C ALA A 99 -4.16 3.73 -7.27
N TRP A 100 -4.11 2.44 -6.98
CA TRP A 100 -5.06 1.48 -7.53
C TRP A 100 -6.34 1.42 -6.70
N ASP A 101 -6.27 1.83 -5.42
CA ASP A 101 -7.45 1.85 -4.56
C ASP A 101 -7.28 2.88 -3.45
N TYR A 102 -8.40 3.30 -2.86
CA TYR A 102 -8.43 4.24 -1.76
C TYR A 102 -9.49 3.78 -0.78
N LEU A 103 -9.07 3.21 0.34
CA LEU A 103 -9.96 2.56 1.30
C LEU A 103 -10.04 3.34 2.61
N PRO A 104 -11.24 3.52 3.16
CA PRO A 104 -11.40 4.23 4.42
C PRO A 104 -11.16 3.33 5.62
N LYS A 105 -10.67 3.91 6.71
CA LYS A 105 -10.66 3.26 8.02
C LYS A 105 -11.95 3.65 8.77
N PRO A 106 -12.52 2.75 9.56
CA PRO A 106 -12.11 1.37 9.79
C PRO A 106 -12.45 0.45 8.62
N ILE A 107 -11.68 -0.61 8.47
CA ILE A 107 -11.88 -1.63 7.45
C ILE A 107 -11.78 -3.00 8.10
N THR A 108 -12.57 -3.97 7.61
CA THR A 108 -12.40 -5.34 8.09
C THR A 108 -11.16 -5.94 7.45
N LEU A 109 -10.48 -6.80 8.20
CA LEU A 109 -9.28 -7.47 7.71
C LEU A 109 -9.58 -8.38 6.52
N ASP A 110 -10.75 -9.00 6.51
CA ASP A 110 -11.19 -9.86 5.40
C ASP A 110 -11.38 -9.04 4.12
N TYR A 111 -11.99 -7.86 4.21
CA TYR A 111 -12.17 -7.01 3.04
C TYR A 111 -10.84 -6.50 2.51
N LEU A 112 -9.94 -6.09 3.39
CA LEU A 112 -8.60 -5.65 2.99
C LEU A 112 -7.87 -6.78 2.26
N ALA A 113 -7.89 -7.99 2.81
CA ALA A 113 -7.25 -9.14 2.17
C ALA A 113 -7.84 -9.43 0.80
N GLU A 114 -9.15 -9.30 0.64
CA GLU A 114 -9.82 -9.50 -0.65
C GLU A 114 -9.39 -8.44 -1.68
N ARG A 115 -9.24 -7.19 -1.26
CA ARG A 115 -8.76 -6.14 -2.14
C ARG A 115 -7.33 -6.39 -2.60
N ILE A 116 -6.47 -6.81 -1.69
CA ILE A 116 -5.09 -7.18 -2.02
C ILE A 116 -5.06 -8.28 -3.07
N SER A 117 -5.79 -9.34 -2.82
CA SER A 117 -5.86 -10.50 -3.72
C SER A 117 -6.36 -10.10 -5.11
N SER A 118 -7.42 -9.30 -5.18
CA SER A 118 -8.00 -8.84 -6.44
C SER A 118 -7.01 -8.01 -7.25
N LEU A 119 -6.32 -7.08 -6.60
CA LEU A 119 -5.37 -6.21 -7.30
C LEU A 119 -4.14 -6.97 -7.77
N LEU A 120 -3.66 -7.93 -7.00
CA LEU A 120 -2.55 -8.78 -7.42
C LEU A 120 -2.92 -9.63 -8.64
N ARG A 121 -4.15 -10.15 -8.70
CA ARG A 121 -4.63 -10.90 -9.88
C ARG A 121 -4.68 -10.01 -11.12
N ILE A 122 -5.15 -8.79 -10.99
CA ILE A 122 -5.19 -7.84 -12.11
C ILE A 122 -3.78 -7.55 -12.61
N ASN A 123 -2.83 -7.34 -11.70
CA ASN A 123 -1.46 -7.06 -12.07
C ASN A 123 -0.80 -8.25 -12.78
N GLU A 124 -1.02 -9.46 -12.31
CA GLU A 124 -0.54 -10.68 -12.96
C GLU A 124 -1.09 -10.84 -14.37
N ALA A 125 -2.39 -10.58 -14.54
CA ALA A 125 -3.02 -10.68 -15.86
C ALA A 125 -2.42 -9.68 -16.84
N ARG A 126 -2.11 -8.46 -16.40
CA ARG A 126 -1.45 -7.45 -17.23
C ARG A 126 -0.05 -7.89 -17.65
N ASP A 127 0.70 -8.45 -16.71
CA ASP A 127 2.04 -8.96 -16.98
C ASP A 127 2.01 -10.09 -18.03
N LYS A 128 1.07 -11.03 -17.87
CA LYS A 128 0.92 -12.16 -18.79
C LYS A 128 0.55 -11.76 -20.21
N THR A 129 -0.24 -10.70 -20.36
CA THR A 129 -0.65 -10.20 -21.69
C THR A 129 0.39 -9.28 -22.32
N GLY A 130 1.44 -8.92 -21.57
CA GLY A 130 2.44 -7.98 -22.04
C GLY A 130 1.95 -6.54 -22.12
N VAL A 131 0.81 -6.24 -21.52
CA VAL A 131 0.29 -4.88 -21.45
C VAL A 131 1.07 -4.11 -20.40
N GLN A 132 1.69 -3.05 -20.82
CA GLN A 132 2.57 -2.24 -19.97
C GLN A 132 1.87 -0.95 -19.56
#